data_ce37e4ce81097d47109a4a0e010c8f90
#
_entry.id   ce37e4ce81097d47109a4a0e010c8f90
#
_cell.length_a   1.000
_cell.length_b   1.000
_cell.length_c   1.000
_cell.angle_alpha   90.00
_cell.angle_beta   90.00
_cell.angle_gamma   90.00
#
_symmetry.space_group_name_H-M   'P 1'
#
loop_
_entity.id
_entity.type
_entity.pdbx_description
1 polymer ?
#
loop_
_entity_poly.entity_id
_entity_poly.type
_entity_poly.pdbx_seq_one_letter_code
_entity_poly.pdbx_strand_id
1 'polypeptide(L)'
;MKRKVYAIILASGKGERLNYSIPKQFIKIAGKTIIEHTIDTFQKNPLIDEIFIVIEPSFRNHMEEILLHNSYTKISKILNGGATRRESSSIGVNSVPENDAKILIHDAVRPFISNDIINECVAALDKYNAIDVAIPATDTIIKINSLNCIETIPERKFMMQGQTPQAFNSAVIKEAHSLALKDNNETVTDDCGLIL
;
A
#
# COMPACT_ATOMS: atom_id res chain seq x y z
N MET A 1 21.01 16.57 -0.97
CA MET A 1 20.45 16.12 0.32
C MET A 1 19.87 14.72 0.12
N LYS A 2 19.87 13.85 1.14
CA LYS A 2 19.19 12.55 1.06
C LYS A 2 17.69 12.79 0.99
N ARG A 3 16.98 12.19 0.01
CA ARG A 3 15.52 12.25 -0.07
C ARG A 3 14.89 11.51 1.10
N LYS A 4 13.88 12.09 1.73
CA LYS A 4 13.10 11.40 2.76
C LYS A 4 12.31 10.23 2.18
N VAL A 5 12.12 9.20 2.99
CA VAL A 5 11.39 7.98 2.64
C VAL A 5 10.18 7.84 3.56
N TYR A 6 9.00 7.89 2.97
CA TYR A 6 7.72 7.73 3.65
C TYR A 6 7.13 6.35 3.38
N ALA A 7 6.66 5.69 4.41
CA ALA A 7 5.81 4.51 4.28
C ALA A 7 4.36 4.91 4.56
N ILE A 8 3.45 4.63 3.62
CA ILE A 8 2.01 4.83 3.78
C ILE A 8 1.38 3.45 3.94
N ILE A 9 0.89 3.15 5.14
CA ILE A 9 0.25 1.87 5.46
C ILE A 9 -1.26 2.04 5.33
N LEU A 10 -1.84 1.39 4.32
CA LEU A 10 -3.28 1.42 4.06
C LEU A 10 -4.00 0.40 4.92
N ALA A 11 -4.80 0.88 5.85
CA ALA A 11 -5.57 0.10 6.82
C ALA A 11 -7.07 0.45 6.81
N SER A 12 -7.56 1.12 5.75
CA SER A 12 -8.95 1.57 5.64
C SER A 12 -9.94 0.50 5.14
N GLY A 13 -9.47 -0.70 4.79
CA GLY A 13 -10.32 -1.79 4.32
C GLY A 13 -11.22 -2.34 5.43
N LYS A 14 -12.55 -2.40 5.17
CA LYS A 14 -13.56 -2.91 6.11
C LYS A 14 -13.55 -4.44 6.28
N GLY A 15 -12.91 -5.17 5.36
CA GLY A 15 -12.78 -6.62 5.46
C GLY A 15 -14.05 -7.42 5.20
N GLU A 16 -15.05 -6.85 4.51
CA GLU A 16 -16.41 -7.41 4.27
C GLU A 16 -16.42 -8.87 3.77
N ARG A 17 -15.37 -9.27 3.03
CA ARG A 17 -15.25 -10.64 2.47
C ARG A 17 -15.05 -11.74 3.53
N LEU A 18 -14.67 -11.42 4.76
CA LEU A 18 -14.34 -12.41 5.80
C LEU A 18 -15.46 -12.68 6.80
N ASN A 19 -16.57 -11.94 6.78
CA ASN A 19 -17.69 -12.07 7.76
C ASN A 19 -17.25 -12.07 9.23
N TYR A 20 -16.14 -11.40 9.57
CA TYR A 20 -15.66 -11.22 10.93
C TYR A 20 -16.19 -9.93 11.53
N SER A 21 -16.41 -9.92 12.85
CA SER A 21 -16.89 -8.75 13.61
C SER A 21 -15.87 -7.60 13.67
N ILE A 22 -14.60 -7.88 13.36
CA ILE A 22 -13.51 -6.89 13.33
C ILE A 22 -12.78 -6.95 11.99
N PRO A 23 -12.26 -5.81 11.47
CA PRO A 23 -11.43 -5.78 10.27
C PRO A 23 -10.18 -6.63 10.39
N LYS A 24 -9.76 -7.23 9.25
CA LYS A 24 -8.63 -8.17 9.17
C LYS A 24 -7.35 -7.66 9.81
N GLN A 25 -7.04 -6.38 9.64
CA GLN A 25 -5.83 -5.75 10.16
C GLN A 25 -5.72 -5.81 11.68
N PHE A 26 -6.85 -5.98 12.39
CA PHE A 26 -6.89 -6.07 13.85
C PHE A 26 -6.99 -7.50 14.39
N ILE A 27 -7.04 -8.51 13.53
CA ILE A 27 -6.96 -9.91 13.97
C ILE A 27 -5.58 -10.14 14.58
N LYS A 28 -5.56 -10.79 15.75
CA LYS A 28 -4.32 -11.10 16.45
C LYS A 28 -3.73 -12.43 15.99
N ILE A 29 -2.43 -12.40 15.69
CA ILE A 29 -1.62 -13.57 15.36
C ILE A 29 -0.35 -13.48 16.21
N ALA A 30 0.01 -14.55 16.90
CA ALA A 30 1.20 -14.60 17.75
C ALA A 30 1.32 -13.42 18.74
N GLY A 31 0.18 -13.02 19.34
CA GLY A 31 0.13 -11.99 20.38
C GLY A 31 0.02 -10.55 19.88
N LYS A 32 0.18 -10.28 18.59
CA LYS A 32 0.06 -8.96 17.96
C LYS A 32 -1.02 -8.95 16.88
N THR A 33 -1.59 -7.78 16.60
CA THR A 33 -2.47 -7.61 15.44
C THR A 33 -1.68 -7.68 14.13
N ILE A 34 -2.34 -8.03 13.04
CA ILE A 34 -1.70 -8.10 11.70
C ILE A 34 -1.04 -6.76 11.36
N ILE A 35 -1.70 -5.64 11.65
CA ILE A 35 -1.14 -4.31 11.37
C ILE A 35 0.11 -4.03 12.21
N GLU A 36 0.19 -4.50 13.46
CA GLU A 36 1.40 -4.36 14.28
C GLU A 36 2.59 -5.09 13.68
N HIS A 37 2.38 -6.31 13.16
CA HIS A 37 3.44 -7.05 12.46
C HIS A 37 3.94 -6.27 11.24
N THR A 38 3.04 -5.68 10.46
CA THR A 38 3.39 -4.85 9.30
C THR A 38 4.17 -3.62 9.74
N ILE A 39 3.66 -2.86 10.71
CA ILE A 39 4.31 -1.64 11.22
C ILE A 39 5.70 -1.94 11.77
N ASP A 40 5.86 -3.03 12.51
CA ASP A 40 7.14 -3.44 13.11
C ASP A 40 8.27 -3.51 12.08
N THR A 41 8.00 -4.03 10.87
CA THR A 41 9.01 -4.14 9.82
C THR A 41 9.43 -2.74 9.31
N PHE A 42 8.48 -1.87 9.02
CA PHE A 42 8.78 -0.49 8.58
C PHE A 42 9.42 0.34 9.69
N GLN A 43 8.97 0.20 10.95
CA GLN A 43 9.55 0.88 12.10
C GLN A 43 11.03 0.53 12.31
N LYS A 44 11.39 -0.74 12.11
CA LYS A 44 12.77 -1.24 12.30
C LYS A 44 13.67 -0.94 11.10
N ASN A 45 13.13 -0.68 9.92
CA ASN A 45 13.92 -0.43 8.72
C ASN A 45 14.62 0.94 8.78
N PRO A 46 15.97 1.01 8.67
CA PRO A 46 16.71 2.26 8.83
C PRO A 46 16.53 3.25 7.68
N LEU A 47 16.01 2.80 6.53
CA LEU A 47 15.78 3.66 5.36
C LEU A 47 14.45 4.41 5.43
N ILE A 48 13.49 3.95 6.24
CA ILE A 48 12.21 4.62 6.45
C ILE A 48 12.37 5.75 7.45
N ASP A 49 12.03 6.95 7.05
CA ASP A 49 12.10 8.14 7.90
C ASP A 49 10.78 8.38 8.65
N GLU A 50 9.63 8.25 7.97
CA GLU A 50 8.31 8.46 8.56
C GLU A 50 7.28 7.41 8.09
N ILE A 51 6.31 7.12 8.94
CA ILE A 51 5.18 6.21 8.66
C ILE A 51 3.87 6.98 8.80
N PHE A 52 3.03 6.95 7.78
CA PHE A 52 1.65 7.40 7.83
C PHE A 52 0.72 6.19 7.82
N ILE A 53 -0.27 6.18 8.70
CA ILE A 53 -1.30 5.14 8.74
C ILE A 53 -2.58 5.75 8.21
N VAL A 54 -3.17 5.14 7.19
CA VAL A 54 -4.48 5.53 6.66
C VAL A 54 -5.51 4.51 7.12
N ILE A 55 -6.39 4.93 8.02
CA ILE A 55 -7.32 4.04 8.73
C ILE A 55 -8.78 4.34 8.39
N GLU A 56 -9.65 3.34 8.42
CA GLU A 56 -11.10 3.54 8.46
C GLU A 56 -11.46 4.38 9.70
N PRO A 57 -12.19 5.49 9.55
CA PRO A 57 -12.43 6.45 10.64
C PRO A 57 -13.01 5.83 11.91
N SER A 58 -13.90 4.84 11.79
CA SER A 58 -14.53 4.17 12.93
C SER A 58 -13.55 3.36 13.80
N PHE A 59 -12.37 3.01 13.26
CA PHE A 59 -11.32 2.26 13.98
C PHE A 59 -10.13 3.13 14.41
N ARG A 60 -10.25 4.45 14.27
CA ARG A 60 -9.17 5.37 14.63
C ARG A 60 -8.78 5.23 16.11
N ASN A 61 -9.73 5.27 17.01
CA ASN A 61 -9.46 5.15 18.46
C ASN A 61 -8.77 3.82 18.80
N HIS A 62 -9.22 2.72 18.16
CA HIS A 62 -8.58 1.42 18.35
C HIS A 62 -7.13 1.40 17.87
N MET A 63 -6.82 2.08 16.75
CA MET A 63 -5.45 2.24 16.28
C MET A 63 -4.60 3.08 17.24
N GLU A 64 -5.15 4.17 17.76
CA GLU A 64 -4.48 5.03 18.74
C GLU A 64 -4.17 4.26 20.04
N GLU A 65 -5.07 3.40 20.52
CA GLU A 65 -4.82 2.49 21.65
C GLU A 65 -3.65 1.54 21.37
N ILE A 66 -3.59 0.92 20.17
CA ILE A 66 -2.46 0.08 19.78
C ILE A 66 -1.16 0.87 19.84
N LEU A 67 -1.14 2.11 19.36
CA LEU A 67 0.07 2.95 19.35
C LEU A 67 0.52 3.33 20.75
N LEU A 68 -0.40 3.58 21.67
CA LEU A 68 -0.07 3.89 23.08
C LEU A 68 0.67 2.74 23.78
N HIS A 69 0.39 1.49 23.40
CA HIS A 69 1.03 0.30 23.97
C HIS A 69 2.34 -0.09 23.29
N ASN A 70 2.72 0.62 22.23
CA ASN A 70 3.92 0.33 21.44
C ASN A 70 4.81 1.57 21.32
N SER A 71 6.12 1.38 21.30
CA SER A 71 7.10 2.48 21.19
C SER A 71 7.43 2.77 19.72
N TYR A 72 6.42 3.11 18.90
CA TYR A 72 6.62 3.48 17.50
C TYR A 72 7.05 4.94 17.37
N THR A 73 8.30 5.18 16.97
CA THR A 73 8.89 6.53 16.89
C THR A 73 8.77 7.16 15.51
N LYS A 74 8.52 6.36 14.47
CA LYS A 74 8.43 6.84 13.07
C LYS A 74 7.00 7.14 12.62
N ILE A 75 5.99 6.74 13.37
CA ILE A 75 4.61 7.06 13.04
C ILE A 75 4.36 8.53 13.33
N SER A 76 4.22 9.32 12.27
CA SER A 76 4.03 10.76 12.38
C SER A 76 2.60 11.21 12.08
N LYS A 77 1.80 10.38 11.38
CA LYS A 77 0.39 10.70 11.08
C LYS A 77 -0.50 9.46 11.12
N ILE A 78 -1.72 9.66 11.68
CA ILE A 78 -2.87 8.79 11.48
C ILE A 78 -3.90 9.60 10.69
N LEU A 79 -4.26 9.12 9.51
CA LEU A 79 -5.15 9.78 8.57
C LEU A 79 -6.45 8.97 8.44
N ASN A 80 -7.57 9.66 8.32
CA ASN A 80 -8.82 9.01 8.00
C ASN A 80 -8.83 8.63 6.53
N GLY A 81 -9.11 7.37 6.21
CA GLY A 81 -9.24 6.88 4.85
C GLY A 81 -10.52 7.36 4.16
N GLY A 82 -10.53 7.24 2.85
CA GLY A 82 -11.70 7.52 2.01
C GLY A 82 -12.58 6.27 1.82
N ALA A 83 -13.61 6.39 0.98
CA ALA A 83 -14.55 5.33 0.68
C ALA A 83 -13.92 4.18 -0.13
N THR A 84 -12.87 4.47 -0.88
CA THR A 84 -12.16 3.50 -1.73
C THR A 84 -10.69 3.37 -1.33
N ARG A 85 -10.01 2.28 -1.80
CA ARG A 85 -8.57 2.13 -1.65
C ARG A 85 -7.81 3.29 -2.31
N ARG A 86 -8.23 3.70 -3.50
CA ARG A 86 -7.64 4.82 -4.25
C ARG A 86 -7.74 6.14 -3.48
N GLU A 87 -8.92 6.47 -2.94
CA GLU A 87 -9.08 7.66 -2.12
C GLU A 87 -8.20 7.62 -0.87
N SER A 88 -8.12 6.48 -0.19
CA SER A 88 -7.27 6.28 0.97
C SER A 88 -5.79 6.45 0.62
N SER A 89 -5.35 5.91 -0.51
CA SER A 89 -4.00 6.10 -1.04
C SER A 89 -3.73 7.57 -1.36
N SER A 90 -4.65 8.23 -2.06
CA SER A 90 -4.57 9.66 -2.39
C SER A 90 -4.43 10.54 -1.15
N ILE A 91 -5.20 10.26 -0.08
CA ILE A 91 -5.10 10.97 1.20
C ILE A 91 -3.70 10.81 1.80
N GLY A 92 -3.18 9.59 1.83
CA GLY A 92 -1.84 9.30 2.32
C GLY A 92 -0.76 10.05 1.52
N VAL A 93 -0.78 9.91 0.19
CA VAL A 93 0.18 10.51 -0.75
C VAL A 93 0.18 12.03 -0.64
N ASN A 94 -1.00 12.67 -0.65
CA ASN A 94 -1.12 14.13 -0.57
C ASN A 94 -0.76 14.69 0.82
N SER A 95 -0.68 13.84 1.84
CA SER A 95 -0.22 14.22 3.19
C SER A 95 1.30 14.30 3.33
N VAL A 96 2.06 13.78 2.34
CA VAL A 96 3.52 13.92 2.27
C VAL A 96 3.86 15.35 1.86
N PRO A 97 4.61 16.11 2.68
CA PRO A 97 4.83 17.53 2.40
C PRO A 97 5.80 17.77 1.23
N GLU A 98 6.82 16.93 1.07
CA GLU A 98 7.86 17.12 0.06
C GLU A 98 7.42 16.62 -1.32
N ASN A 99 7.85 17.34 -2.37
CA ASN A 99 7.71 16.91 -3.76
C ASN A 99 8.92 16.11 -4.26
N ASP A 100 10.01 16.09 -3.51
CA ASP A 100 11.20 15.26 -3.78
C ASP A 100 11.42 14.27 -2.64
N ALA A 101 10.45 13.37 -2.43
CA ALA A 101 10.52 12.28 -1.48
C ALA A 101 10.29 10.92 -2.18
N LYS A 102 10.62 9.84 -1.50
CA LYS A 102 10.28 8.48 -1.87
C LYS A 102 9.07 8.04 -1.04
N ILE A 103 8.06 7.47 -1.68
CA ILE A 103 6.84 6.98 -1.04
C ILE A 103 6.71 5.49 -1.29
N LEU A 104 6.53 4.70 -0.24
CA LEU A 104 6.16 3.29 -0.29
C LEU A 104 4.73 3.14 0.21
N ILE A 105 3.82 2.65 -0.63
CA ILE A 105 2.42 2.39 -0.30
C ILE A 105 2.27 0.90 -0.04
N HIS A 106 1.80 0.53 1.15
CA HIS A 106 1.74 -0.86 1.58
C HIS A 106 0.40 -1.20 2.27
N ASP A 107 -0.15 -2.38 1.96
CA ASP A 107 -1.37 -2.86 2.58
C ASP A 107 -1.10 -3.37 4.00
N ALA A 108 -1.83 -2.87 5.00
CA ALA A 108 -1.68 -3.24 6.41
C ALA A 108 -1.84 -4.75 6.68
N VAL A 109 -2.52 -5.47 5.79
CA VAL A 109 -2.79 -6.91 5.91
C VAL A 109 -1.75 -7.82 5.23
N ARG A 110 -0.58 -7.27 4.89
CA ARG A 110 0.54 -8.01 4.30
C ARG A 110 1.76 -8.03 5.25
N PRO A 111 1.69 -8.76 6.38
CA PRO A 111 2.70 -8.68 7.46
C PRO A 111 4.04 -9.34 7.12
N PHE A 112 4.14 -10.07 6.00
CA PHE A 112 5.35 -10.80 5.62
C PHE A 112 6.31 -9.99 4.73
N ILE A 113 6.15 -8.67 4.69
CA ILE A 113 7.11 -7.78 4.03
C ILE A 113 8.49 -7.89 4.70
N SER A 114 9.55 -8.05 3.90
CA SER A 114 10.92 -8.11 4.39
C SER A 114 11.65 -6.77 4.27
N ASN A 115 12.70 -6.60 5.08
CA ASN A 115 13.59 -5.43 4.94
C ASN A 115 14.27 -5.38 3.57
N ASP A 116 14.60 -6.52 2.97
CA ASP A 116 15.25 -6.58 1.66
C ASP A 116 14.35 -5.99 0.58
N ILE A 117 13.07 -6.35 0.55
CA ILE A 117 12.10 -5.78 -0.40
C ILE A 117 11.96 -4.26 -0.21
N ILE A 118 11.89 -3.78 1.04
CA ILE A 118 11.84 -2.34 1.33
C ILE A 118 13.10 -1.64 0.80
N ASN A 119 14.27 -2.20 1.08
CA ASN A 119 15.56 -1.64 0.67
C ASN A 119 15.71 -1.60 -0.86
N GLU A 120 15.30 -2.68 -1.55
CA GLU A 120 15.31 -2.75 -3.01
C GLU A 120 14.37 -1.73 -3.63
N CYS A 121 13.15 -1.55 -3.11
CA CYS A 121 12.22 -0.52 -3.56
C CYS A 121 12.82 0.89 -3.40
N VAL A 122 13.40 1.19 -2.23
CA VAL A 122 14.02 2.49 -1.97
C VAL A 122 15.21 2.74 -2.91
N ALA A 123 16.05 1.74 -3.16
CA ALA A 123 17.19 1.86 -4.07
C ALA A 123 16.75 2.02 -5.53
N ALA A 124 15.74 1.27 -5.97
CA ALA A 124 15.22 1.32 -7.34
C ALA A 124 14.64 2.70 -7.70
N LEU A 125 14.08 3.44 -6.72
CA LEU A 125 13.58 4.82 -6.92
C LEU A 125 14.69 5.85 -7.20
N ASP A 126 15.95 5.48 -7.13
CA ASP A 126 17.05 6.34 -7.61
C ASP A 126 17.22 6.28 -9.15
N LYS A 127 16.64 5.25 -9.79
CA LYS A 127 16.72 5.03 -11.24
C LYS A 127 15.36 5.13 -11.93
N TYR A 128 14.28 4.80 -11.23
CA TYR A 128 12.92 4.71 -11.77
C TYR A 128 11.96 5.59 -10.98
N ASN A 129 10.87 6.00 -11.61
CA ASN A 129 9.87 6.85 -10.96
C ASN A 129 8.78 6.08 -10.22
N ALA A 130 8.55 4.83 -10.62
CA ALA A 130 7.55 3.94 -10.05
C ALA A 130 8.09 2.50 -10.03
N ILE A 131 7.82 1.77 -8.96
CA ILE A 131 8.22 0.38 -8.74
C ILE A 131 7.00 -0.40 -8.27
N ASP A 132 6.74 -1.54 -8.88
CA ASP A 132 5.78 -2.51 -8.39
C ASP A 132 6.48 -3.78 -7.93
N VAL A 133 6.12 -4.25 -6.73
CA VAL A 133 6.56 -5.55 -6.22
C VAL A 133 5.61 -6.60 -6.76
N ALA A 134 6.14 -7.61 -7.43
CA ALA A 134 5.33 -8.66 -8.02
C ALA A 134 5.98 -10.03 -7.89
N ILE A 135 5.16 -11.08 -7.91
CA ILE A 135 5.60 -12.47 -7.95
C ILE A 135 5.10 -13.15 -9.23
N PRO A 136 5.83 -14.14 -9.80
CA PRO A 136 5.36 -14.88 -10.96
C PRO A 136 4.01 -15.57 -10.69
N ALA A 137 3.11 -15.51 -11.66
CA ALA A 137 1.86 -16.26 -11.57
C ALA A 137 2.13 -17.78 -11.58
N THR A 138 1.59 -18.49 -10.58
CA THR A 138 1.70 -19.95 -10.48
C THR A 138 0.61 -20.66 -11.25
N ASP A 139 -0.58 -20.06 -11.30
CA ASP A 139 -1.74 -20.62 -11.98
C ASP A 139 -1.83 -20.16 -13.45
N THR A 140 -2.61 -20.90 -14.25
CA THR A 140 -2.95 -20.48 -15.61
C THR A 140 -3.93 -19.31 -15.56
N ILE A 141 -3.55 -18.18 -16.12
CA ILE A 141 -4.43 -17.01 -16.25
C ILE A 141 -5.25 -17.15 -17.53
N ILE A 142 -6.55 -17.00 -17.39
CA ILE A 142 -7.51 -17.06 -18.49
C ILE A 142 -8.21 -15.71 -18.59
N LYS A 143 -8.10 -15.06 -19.76
CA LYS A 143 -8.89 -13.87 -20.07
C LYS A 143 -10.20 -14.30 -20.70
N ILE A 144 -11.31 -13.85 -20.14
CA ILE A 144 -12.68 -14.11 -20.65
C ILE A 144 -13.28 -12.83 -21.22
N ASN A 145 -14.21 -13.00 -22.18
CA ASN A 145 -15.04 -11.92 -22.69
C ASN A 145 -16.32 -11.72 -21.85
N SER A 146 -17.16 -10.76 -22.22
CA SER A 146 -18.43 -10.46 -21.55
C SER A 146 -19.46 -11.61 -21.56
N LEU A 147 -19.28 -12.62 -22.40
CA LEU A 147 -20.12 -13.82 -22.49
C LEU A 147 -19.56 -14.98 -21.66
N ASN A 148 -18.56 -14.76 -20.81
CA ASN A 148 -17.84 -15.77 -20.04
C ASN A 148 -17.16 -16.85 -20.92
N CYS A 149 -16.88 -16.55 -22.19
CA CYS A 149 -16.09 -17.41 -23.07
C CYS A 149 -14.61 -17.04 -23.01
N ILE A 150 -13.74 -18.04 -23.14
CA ILE A 150 -12.29 -17.84 -23.16
C ILE A 150 -11.95 -16.99 -24.40
N GLU A 151 -11.30 -15.84 -24.16
CA GLU A 151 -10.79 -14.96 -25.22
C GLU A 151 -9.32 -15.29 -25.53
N THR A 152 -8.50 -15.45 -24.46
CA THR A 152 -7.08 -15.81 -24.61
C THR A 152 -6.54 -16.43 -23.32
N ILE A 153 -5.46 -17.19 -23.47
CA ILE A 153 -4.66 -17.71 -22.37
C ILE A 153 -3.24 -17.16 -22.56
N PRO A 154 -2.86 -16.09 -21.82
CA PRO A 154 -1.55 -15.47 -21.95
C PRO A 154 -0.43 -16.44 -21.57
N GLU A 155 0.75 -16.27 -22.13
CA GLU A 155 1.93 -17.02 -21.71
C GLU A 155 2.26 -16.70 -20.25
N ARG A 156 2.16 -17.70 -19.36
CA ARG A 156 2.36 -17.57 -17.92
C ARG A 156 3.70 -16.91 -17.52
N LYS A 157 4.76 -17.13 -18.30
CA LYS A 157 6.08 -16.53 -18.05
C LYS A 157 6.09 -14.99 -18.02
N PHE A 158 5.07 -14.35 -18.64
CA PHE A 158 4.90 -12.90 -18.64
C PHE A 158 3.82 -12.42 -17.66
N MET A 159 3.20 -13.32 -16.91
CA MET A 159 2.16 -12.99 -15.96
C MET A 159 2.74 -12.88 -14.57
N MET A 160 2.52 -11.73 -13.94
CA MET A 160 2.93 -11.43 -12.58
C MET A 160 1.72 -11.09 -11.73
N GLN A 161 1.79 -11.41 -10.44
CA GLN A 161 0.78 -11.02 -9.46
C GLN A 161 1.34 -9.84 -8.66
N GLY A 162 0.71 -8.67 -8.78
CA GLY A 162 1.06 -7.46 -8.03
C GLY A 162 0.96 -7.69 -6.52
N GLN A 163 1.98 -7.22 -5.82
CA GLN A 163 2.07 -7.24 -4.37
C GLN A 163 2.16 -5.79 -3.84
N THR A 164 2.58 -5.63 -2.59
CA THR A 164 2.98 -4.35 -2.03
C THR A 164 4.27 -4.54 -1.22
N PRO A 165 5.11 -3.50 -1.04
CA PRO A 165 4.82 -2.10 -1.35
C PRO A 165 4.85 -1.79 -2.84
N GLN A 166 4.05 -0.79 -3.24
CA GLN A 166 4.23 -0.07 -4.48
C GLN A 166 4.99 1.22 -4.15
N ALA A 167 6.05 1.53 -4.88
CA ALA A 167 6.93 2.62 -4.50
C ALA A 167 7.07 3.66 -5.61
N PHE A 168 7.13 4.94 -5.23
CA PHE A 168 7.05 6.07 -6.15
C PHE A 168 7.91 7.23 -5.72
N ASN A 169 8.38 8.01 -6.70
CA ASN A 169 8.79 9.39 -6.46
C ASN A 169 7.55 10.25 -6.18
N SER A 170 7.57 11.05 -5.10
CA SER A 170 6.38 11.74 -4.58
C SER A 170 5.68 12.65 -5.60
N ALA A 171 6.43 13.38 -6.42
CA ALA A 171 5.84 14.23 -7.45
C ALA A 171 5.00 13.43 -8.46
N VAL A 172 5.53 12.28 -8.90
CA VAL A 172 4.90 11.44 -9.93
C VAL A 172 3.57 10.86 -9.44
N ILE A 173 3.55 10.27 -8.24
CA ILE A 173 2.31 9.68 -7.72
C ILE A 173 1.27 10.73 -7.34
N LYS A 174 1.68 11.90 -6.84
CA LYS A 174 0.76 13.04 -6.58
C LYS A 174 0.09 13.51 -7.88
N GLU A 175 0.86 13.65 -8.95
CA GLU A 175 0.35 14.02 -10.27
C GLU A 175 -0.64 12.97 -10.79
N ALA A 176 -0.28 11.69 -10.73
CA ALA A 176 -1.14 10.58 -11.15
C ALA A 176 -2.49 10.59 -10.42
N HIS A 177 -2.50 10.73 -9.09
CA HIS A 177 -3.75 10.88 -8.32
C HIS A 177 -4.54 12.11 -8.73
N SER A 178 -3.89 13.24 -9.00
CA SER A 178 -4.56 14.48 -9.45
C SER A 178 -5.24 14.31 -10.82
N LEU A 179 -4.59 13.61 -11.76
CA LEU A 179 -5.16 13.32 -13.08
C LEU A 179 -6.33 12.33 -12.98
N ALA A 180 -6.16 11.26 -12.21
CA ALA A 180 -7.21 10.25 -12.02
C ALA A 180 -8.51 10.80 -11.40
N LEU A 181 -8.41 11.85 -10.58
CA LEU A 181 -9.58 12.54 -10.04
C LEU A 181 -10.36 13.32 -11.13
N LYS A 182 -9.67 13.81 -12.18
CA LYS A 182 -10.31 14.54 -13.30
C LYS A 182 -10.98 13.60 -14.28
N ASP A 183 -10.39 12.42 -14.51
CA ASP A 183 -10.82 11.50 -15.57
C ASP A 183 -11.92 10.54 -15.14
N ASN A 184 -12.37 10.56 -13.87
CA ASN A 184 -13.35 9.61 -13.30
C ASN A 184 -13.04 8.13 -13.63
N ASN A 185 -11.75 7.79 -13.78
CA ASN A 185 -11.34 6.45 -14.15
C ASN A 185 -11.41 5.50 -12.94
N GLU A 186 -12.52 4.78 -12.80
CA GLU A 186 -12.75 3.84 -11.68
C GLU A 186 -12.13 2.45 -11.91
N THR A 187 -11.55 2.19 -13.07
CA THR A 187 -11.09 0.84 -13.45
C THR A 187 -9.74 0.45 -12.84
N VAL A 188 -8.99 1.41 -12.31
CA VAL A 188 -7.65 1.18 -11.76
C VAL A 188 -7.75 0.63 -10.33
N THR A 189 -7.18 -0.54 -10.09
CA THR A 189 -7.26 -1.28 -8.82
C THR A 189 -6.13 -1.00 -7.84
N ASP A 190 -5.02 -0.42 -8.32
CA ASP A 190 -3.81 -0.13 -7.54
C ASP A 190 -3.14 1.19 -7.96
N ASP A 191 -2.06 1.56 -7.26
CA ASP A 191 -1.40 2.86 -7.50
C ASP A 191 -0.46 2.82 -8.72
N CYS A 192 0.11 1.67 -9.07
CA CYS A 192 0.92 1.52 -10.28
C CYS A 192 0.09 1.68 -11.56
N GLY A 193 -1.14 1.19 -11.55
CA GLY A 193 -2.07 1.37 -12.67
C GLY A 193 -2.46 2.83 -12.93
N LEU A 194 -2.24 3.75 -11.97
CA LEU A 194 -2.45 5.19 -12.18
C LEU A 194 -1.33 5.85 -13.01
N ILE A 195 -0.17 5.19 -13.11
CA ILE A 195 1.03 5.73 -13.78
C ILE A 195 1.10 5.30 -15.25
N LEU A 196 0.38 4.21 -15.62
CA LEU A 196 0.33 3.67 -16.98
C LEU A 196 -0.62 4.45 -17.86
#